data_4ed45973d6cc370dba4ca2b092fed7c3
#
_entry.id   4ed45973d6cc370dba4ca2b092fed7c3
#
_cell.length_a   1.000
_cell.length_b   1.000
_cell.length_c   1.000
_cell.angle_alpha   90.00
_cell.angle_beta   90.00
_cell.angle_gamma   90.00
#
_symmetry.space_group_name_H-M   'P 1'
#
loop_
_entity.id
_entity.type
_entity.pdbx_description
1 polymer ?
#
loop_
_entity_poly.entity_id
_entity_poly.type
_entity_poly.pdbx_seq_one_letter_code
_entity_poly.pdbx_strand_id
1 'polypeptide(L)'
;MGYKEDLDMNAARLQDGTIIAAKDYSPASHGLDIYCMDIACQVPVHFVQEGKKISFFKTSGKGESVHKELCAFATKMTFERSLFKVTQFQQELKSHVEPIMVRLNTNKLDPDYVPKSIQREEDNNEVNGRELKVKDDSPKPPQTLSSLKSLKKLFQTADPDLLASIFISYNGHKVPITELISDQYIAAKKLWKGTSLNVNYFIHGEITSIVRLDKVWYFNMGEDAYPFTLVVFEKYFKHFTYKDEELLNRRILVMGRLKKNDFNKEKFVTEMIIKADAYIEFLD
;
A
#
# COMPACT_ATOMS: atom_id res chain seq x y z
N MET A 1 5.89 -16.47 -27.08
CA MET A 1 4.73 -16.07 -26.26
C MET A 1 5.10 -16.41 -24.83
N GLY A 2 5.49 -15.42 -24.02
CA GLY A 2 5.77 -15.63 -22.60
C GLY A 2 4.46 -15.91 -21.87
N TYR A 3 4.40 -17.01 -21.14
CA TYR A 3 3.29 -17.29 -20.25
C TYR A 3 3.24 -16.16 -19.21
N LYS A 4 2.11 -15.45 -19.14
CA LYS A 4 1.82 -14.57 -18.02
C LYS A 4 1.70 -15.47 -16.80
N GLU A 5 2.57 -15.34 -15.82
CA GLU A 5 2.40 -15.99 -14.53
C GLU A 5 1.19 -15.34 -13.88
N ASP A 6 0.10 -16.09 -13.75
CA ASP A 6 -1.05 -15.70 -12.94
C ASP A 6 -0.57 -15.56 -11.49
N LEU A 7 -1.09 -14.56 -10.78
CA LEU A 7 -0.78 -14.37 -9.36
C LEU A 7 -1.43 -15.48 -8.54
N ASP A 8 -0.73 -15.95 -7.52
CA ASP A 8 -1.27 -16.90 -6.54
C ASP A 8 -2.30 -16.20 -5.64
N MET A 9 -3.27 -16.96 -5.13
CA MET A 9 -4.31 -16.45 -4.26
C MET A 9 -4.20 -17.09 -2.88
N ASN A 10 -4.16 -16.30 -1.82
CA ASN A 10 -4.15 -16.78 -0.44
C ASN A 10 -5.57 -17.07 0.09
N ALA A 11 -6.59 -16.64 -0.63
CA ALA A 11 -7.99 -16.92 -0.34
C ALA A 11 -8.75 -17.25 -1.63
N ALA A 12 -9.83 -18.03 -1.50
CA ALA A 12 -10.75 -18.36 -2.59
C ALA A 12 -12.19 -18.28 -2.10
N ARG A 13 -13.13 -18.33 -3.03
CA ARG A 13 -14.57 -18.30 -2.76
C ARG A 13 -15.15 -19.70 -2.94
N LEU A 14 -15.90 -20.17 -1.96
CA LEU A 14 -16.68 -21.40 -2.05
C LEU A 14 -17.94 -21.20 -2.88
N GLN A 15 -18.64 -22.26 -3.22
CA GLN A 15 -19.87 -22.24 -4.02
C GLN A 15 -21.00 -21.41 -3.36
N ASP A 16 -21.07 -21.40 -2.04
CA ASP A 16 -22.05 -20.61 -1.25
C ASP A 16 -21.66 -19.12 -1.13
N GLY A 17 -20.53 -18.70 -1.73
CA GLY A 17 -20.02 -17.34 -1.66
C GLY A 17 -19.13 -17.07 -0.44
N THR A 18 -18.95 -18.03 0.47
CA THR A 18 -18.05 -17.90 1.63
C THR A 18 -16.59 -17.81 1.16
N ILE A 19 -15.82 -16.93 1.79
CA ILE A 19 -14.38 -16.82 1.55
C ILE A 19 -13.63 -17.72 2.52
N ILE A 20 -12.68 -18.50 2.00
CA ILE A 20 -11.82 -19.38 2.77
C ILE A 20 -10.35 -19.08 2.49
N ALA A 21 -9.55 -18.95 3.54
CA ALA A 21 -8.10 -18.82 3.40
C ALA A 21 -7.47 -20.19 3.06
N ALA A 22 -6.44 -20.19 2.24
CA ALA A 22 -5.78 -21.44 1.80
C ALA A 22 -5.24 -22.27 2.96
N LYS A 23 -4.80 -21.64 4.05
CA LYS A 23 -4.34 -22.33 5.27
C LYS A 23 -5.45 -23.11 5.99
N ASP A 24 -6.70 -22.67 5.86
CA ASP A 24 -7.88 -23.22 6.54
C ASP A 24 -8.70 -24.15 5.63
N TYR A 25 -8.35 -24.21 4.34
CA TYR A 25 -9.06 -25.02 3.36
C TYR A 25 -8.68 -26.49 3.45
N SER A 26 -9.72 -27.34 3.37
CA SER A 26 -9.59 -28.80 3.22
C SER A 26 -10.64 -29.29 2.21
N PRO A 27 -10.25 -30.05 1.17
CA PRO A 27 -11.21 -30.61 0.21
C PRO A 27 -12.30 -31.47 0.85
N ALA A 28 -11.96 -32.18 1.94
CA ALA A 28 -12.90 -33.03 2.65
C ALA A 28 -14.03 -32.25 3.37
N SER A 29 -13.71 -31.04 3.85
CA SER A 29 -14.68 -30.22 4.60
C SER A 29 -15.37 -29.17 3.75
N HIS A 30 -14.73 -28.68 2.68
CA HIS A 30 -15.18 -27.52 1.91
C HIS A 30 -15.58 -27.86 0.45
N GLY A 31 -15.38 -29.14 0.04
CA GLY A 31 -15.64 -29.57 -1.34
C GLY A 31 -14.53 -29.16 -2.30
N LEU A 32 -14.76 -29.44 -3.60
CA LEU A 32 -13.81 -29.16 -4.68
C LEU A 32 -14.19 -27.94 -5.51
N ASP A 33 -15.42 -27.44 -5.36
CA ASP A 33 -15.96 -26.31 -6.11
C ASP A 33 -15.53 -25.00 -5.48
N ILE A 34 -14.35 -24.54 -5.88
CA ILE A 34 -13.72 -23.31 -5.41
C ILE A 34 -13.44 -22.36 -6.58
N TYR A 35 -13.64 -21.07 -6.32
CA TYR A 35 -13.64 -20.03 -7.35
C TYR A 35 -12.69 -18.90 -6.98
N CYS A 36 -12.26 -18.16 -8.01
CA CYS A 36 -11.48 -16.95 -7.84
C CYS A 36 -12.14 -16.00 -6.83
N MET A 37 -11.34 -15.45 -5.93
CA MET A 37 -11.81 -14.51 -4.92
C MET A 37 -12.43 -13.24 -5.54
N ASP A 38 -11.93 -12.78 -6.69
CA ASP A 38 -12.49 -11.62 -7.41
C ASP A 38 -13.89 -11.95 -7.94
N ILE A 39 -14.90 -11.31 -7.35
CA ILE A 39 -16.32 -11.53 -7.68
C ILE A 39 -16.67 -11.23 -9.14
N ALA A 40 -15.90 -10.38 -9.82
CA ALA A 40 -16.07 -10.12 -11.25
C ALA A 40 -15.49 -11.24 -12.13
N CYS A 41 -14.64 -12.07 -11.55
CA CYS A 41 -13.96 -13.16 -12.25
C CYS A 41 -14.70 -14.49 -12.10
N GLN A 42 -14.81 -15.00 -10.89
CA GLN A 42 -15.52 -16.24 -10.53
C GLN A 42 -15.14 -17.48 -11.35
N VAL A 43 -13.91 -17.57 -11.82
CA VAL A 43 -13.45 -18.76 -12.54
C VAL A 43 -13.07 -19.85 -11.55
N PRO A 44 -13.22 -21.16 -11.93
CA PRO A 44 -12.78 -22.26 -11.09
C PRO A 44 -11.26 -22.18 -10.83
N VAL A 45 -10.88 -22.44 -9.57
CA VAL A 45 -9.49 -22.50 -9.16
C VAL A 45 -9.22 -23.83 -8.45
N HIS A 46 -7.98 -24.18 -8.23
CA HIS A 46 -7.60 -25.37 -7.51
C HIS A 46 -6.64 -25.05 -6.38
N PHE A 47 -6.72 -25.84 -5.33
CA PHE A 47 -5.86 -25.77 -4.17
C PHE A 47 -4.51 -26.41 -4.45
N VAL A 48 -3.46 -25.74 -4.05
CA VAL A 48 -2.07 -26.23 -4.17
C VAL A 48 -1.46 -26.27 -2.79
N GLN A 49 -0.95 -27.44 -2.44
CA GLN A 49 -0.19 -27.65 -1.22
C GLN A 49 1.14 -28.32 -1.60
N GLU A 50 2.22 -27.57 -1.56
CA GLU A 50 3.56 -28.07 -1.90
C GLU A 50 4.39 -28.31 -0.63
N GLY A 51 4.25 -29.48 -0.05
CA GLY A 51 5.07 -29.94 1.08
C GLY A 51 4.99 -28.99 2.30
N LYS A 52 6.11 -28.33 2.63
CA LYS A 52 6.20 -27.37 3.75
C LYS A 52 5.95 -25.91 3.34
N LYS A 53 5.64 -25.64 2.08
CA LYS A 53 5.34 -24.29 1.59
C LYS A 53 3.95 -23.84 2.00
N ILE A 54 3.74 -22.54 1.98
CA ILE A 54 2.42 -21.95 2.22
C ILE A 54 1.47 -22.39 1.11
N SER A 55 0.32 -22.95 1.50
CA SER A 55 -0.73 -23.36 0.57
C SER A 55 -1.36 -22.14 -0.11
N PHE A 56 -1.78 -22.29 -1.34
CA PHE A 56 -2.41 -21.24 -2.14
C PHE A 56 -3.43 -21.81 -3.13
N PHE A 57 -4.21 -20.95 -3.75
CA PHE A 57 -5.09 -21.29 -4.87
C PHE A 57 -4.55 -20.69 -6.16
N LYS A 58 -4.78 -21.38 -7.27
CA LYS A 58 -4.44 -20.87 -8.61
C LYS A 58 -5.39 -21.39 -9.67
N THR A 59 -5.41 -20.75 -10.84
CA THR A 59 -6.05 -21.28 -12.04
C THR A 59 -5.19 -22.40 -12.66
N SER A 60 -5.81 -23.26 -13.46
CA SER A 60 -5.08 -24.22 -14.29
C SER A 60 -4.50 -23.61 -15.57
N GLY A 61 -4.90 -22.40 -15.91
CA GLY A 61 -4.56 -21.73 -17.16
C GLY A 61 -5.20 -22.37 -18.39
N LYS A 62 -6.19 -23.27 -18.23
CA LYS A 62 -6.84 -23.99 -19.32
C LYS A 62 -8.37 -23.98 -19.20
N GLY A 63 -9.07 -24.02 -20.35
CA GLY A 63 -10.52 -24.09 -20.40
C GLY A 63 -11.19 -22.94 -19.64
N GLU A 64 -12.10 -23.28 -18.75
CA GLU A 64 -12.85 -22.30 -17.93
C GLU A 64 -12.01 -21.75 -16.75
N SER A 65 -10.88 -22.39 -16.43
CA SER A 65 -10.00 -21.99 -15.32
C SER A 65 -8.89 -21.03 -15.81
N VAL A 66 -9.31 -19.91 -16.40
CA VAL A 66 -8.44 -18.79 -16.85
C VAL A 66 -9.04 -17.50 -16.34
N HIS A 67 -8.25 -16.70 -15.63
CA HIS A 67 -8.73 -15.42 -15.12
C HIS A 67 -9.24 -14.50 -16.23
N LYS A 68 -10.36 -13.83 -15.98
CA LYS A 68 -10.89 -12.81 -16.87
C LYS A 68 -9.95 -11.61 -16.92
N GLU A 69 -9.94 -10.89 -18.04
CA GLU A 69 -9.01 -9.77 -18.29
C GLU A 69 -8.99 -8.69 -17.18
N LEU A 70 -10.14 -8.43 -16.57
CA LEU A 70 -10.27 -7.43 -15.51
C LEU A 70 -10.08 -7.99 -14.09
N CYS A 71 -9.75 -9.26 -13.98
CA CYS A 71 -9.49 -9.90 -12.69
C CYS A 71 -8.24 -9.32 -12.01
N ALA A 72 -8.30 -9.19 -10.69
CA ALA A 72 -7.19 -8.71 -9.88
C ALA A 72 -5.95 -9.64 -9.95
N PHE A 73 -6.16 -10.91 -10.26
CA PHE A 73 -5.12 -11.94 -10.33
C PHE A 73 -4.65 -12.27 -11.75
N ALA A 74 -5.25 -11.68 -12.78
CA ALA A 74 -4.92 -11.98 -14.18
C ALA A 74 -3.70 -11.23 -14.73
N THR A 75 -3.48 -9.99 -14.28
CA THR A 75 -2.45 -9.10 -14.82
C THR A 75 -1.94 -8.13 -13.77
N LYS A 76 -0.70 -7.66 -13.96
CA LYS A 76 -0.17 -6.52 -13.18
C LYS A 76 -1.09 -5.31 -13.37
N MET A 77 -1.53 -4.74 -12.28
CA MET A 77 -2.42 -3.58 -12.25
C MET A 77 -1.64 -2.28 -12.07
N THR A 78 -2.24 -1.15 -12.46
CA THR A 78 -1.76 0.16 -12.03
C THR A 78 -1.91 0.27 -10.51
N PHE A 79 -1.16 1.19 -9.90
CA PHE A 79 -1.21 1.40 -8.45
C PHE A 79 -2.63 1.67 -7.94
N GLU A 80 -3.39 2.54 -8.60
CA GLU A 80 -4.74 2.92 -8.21
C GLU A 80 -5.75 1.79 -8.35
N ARG A 81 -5.62 1.02 -9.43
CA ARG A 81 -6.49 -0.16 -9.65
C ARG A 81 -6.20 -1.23 -8.60
N SER A 82 -4.93 -1.46 -8.28
CA SER A 82 -4.53 -2.37 -7.21
C SER A 82 -5.10 -1.88 -5.87
N LEU A 83 -4.95 -0.61 -5.53
CA LEU A 83 -5.50 -0.01 -4.32
C LEU A 83 -7.03 -0.19 -4.23
N PHE A 84 -7.75 0.05 -5.33
CA PHE A 84 -9.20 -0.14 -5.37
C PHE A 84 -9.59 -1.59 -5.07
N LYS A 85 -8.96 -2.56 -5.73
CA LYS A 85 -9.23 -4.00 -5.52
C LYS A 85 -8.86 -4.45 -4.10
N VAL A 86 -7.70 -4.03 -3.60
CA VAL A 86 -7.25 -4.32 -2.24
C VAL A 86 -8.24 -3.77 -1.21
N THR A 87 -8.80 -2.57 -1.44
CA THR A 87 -9.81 -1.99 -0.55
C THR A 87 -11.10 -2.81 -0.53
N GLN A 88 -11.54 -3.33 -1.70
CA GLN A 88 -12.68 -4.24 -1.77
C GLN A 88 -12.42 -5.53 -0.98
N PHE A 89 -11.30 -6.19 -1.25
CA PHE A 89 -10.93 -7.45 -0.60
C PHE A 89 -10.75 -7.28 0.92
N GLN A 90 -10.25 -6.15 1.37
CA GLN A 90 -10.11 -5.87 2.79
C GLN A 90 -11.47 -5.86 3.51
N GLN A 91 -12.52 -5.33 2.88
CA GLN A 91 -13.86 -5.36 3.45
C GLN A 91 -14.41 -6.78 3.55
N GLU A 92 -14.11 -7.61 2.54
CA GLU A 92 -14.56 -9.01 2.47
C GLU A 92 -13.75 -9.93 3.41
N LEU A 93 -12.44 -9.67 3.57
CA LEU A 93 -11.52 -10.53 4.33
C LEU A 93 -11.46 -10.25 5.84
N LYS A 94 -12.10 -9.20 6.34
CA LYS A 94 -11.98 -8.73 7.74
C LYS A 94 -12.05 -9.81 8.83
N SER A 95 -12.77 -10.90 8.58
CA SER A 95 -12.99 -11.99 9.54
C SER A 95 -12.29 -13.31 9.18
N HIS A 96 -11.66 -13.39 8.02
CA HIS A 96 -11.19 -14.67 7.45
C HIS A 96 -9.67 -14.81 7.35
N VAL A 97 -8.92 -13.70 7.46
CA VAL A 97 -7.46 -13.72 7.30
C VAL A 97 -6.79 -13.03 8.48
N GLU A 98 -5.72 -13.65 8.99
CA GLU A 98 -4.91 -13.04 10.04
C GLU A 98 -4.21 -11.76 9.55
N PRO A 99 -4.28 -10.67 10.33
CA PRO A 99 -3.64 -9.42 9.96
C PRO A 99 -2.11 -9.56 9.96
N ILE A 100 -1.49 -9.13 8.87
CA ILE A 100 -0.05 -9.06 8.71
C ILE A 100 0.43 -7.71 9.20
N MET A 101 1.21 -7.69 10.28
CA MET A 101 1.70 -6.46 10.86
C MET A 101 2.98 -5.98 10.18
N VAL A 102 2.92 -4.83 9.54
CA VAL A 102 4.05 -4.16 8.88
C VAL A 102 4.40 -2.88 9.65
N ARG A 103 5.70 -2.64 9.88
CA ARG A 103 6.18 -1.40 10.49
C ARG A 103 6.43 -0.36 9.41
N LEU A 104 6.00 0.87 9.65
CA LEU A 104 6.35 2.01 8.82
C LEU A 104 7.58 2.70 9.42
N ASN A 105 8.70 2.66 8.73
CA ASN A 105 9.94 3.33 9.13
C ASN A 105 10.35 4.36 8.08
N THR A 106 9.78 5.55 8.18
CA THR A 106 10.01 6.67 7.27
C THR A 106 11.05 7.66 7.77
N ASN A 107 11.75 7.35 8.86
CA ASN A 107 12.74 8.25 9.45
C ASN A 107 13.85 8.63 8.45
N LYS A 108 14.25 7.70 7.57
CA LYS A 108 15.28 7.97 6.54
C LYS A 108 14.84 8.96 5.46
N LEU A 109 13.54 9.22 5.33
CA LEU A 109 13.02 10.20 4.39
C LEU A 109 13.13 11.62 4.93
N ASP A 110 13.17 11.79 6.26
CA ASP A 110 13.18 13.08 6.93
C ASP A 110 14.62 13.62 7.07
N PRO A 111 15.01 14.69 6.35
CA PRO A 111 16.33 15.29 6.49
C PRO A 111 16.60 15.89 7.87
N ASP A 112 15.56 16.15 8.67
CA ASP A 112 15.69 16.62 10.06
C ASP A 112 15.89 15.46 11.06
N TYR A 113 15.83 14.19 10.59
CA TYR A 113 15.96 13.05 11.49
C TYR A 113 17.40 12.81 11.90
N VAL A 114 17.65 12.95 13.20
CA VAL A 114 18.92 12.58 13.83
C VAL A 114 18.73 11.25 14.56
N PRO A 115 19.44 10.18 14.15
CA PRO A 115 19.39 8.91 14.86
C PRO A 115 19.80 9.08 16.33
N LYS A 116 18.95 8.67 17.26
CA LYS A 116 19.37 8.56 18.67
C LYS A 116 20.29 7.35 18.77
N SER A 117 21.53 7.55 19.18
CA SER A 117 22.42 6.46 19.56
C SER A 117 21.84 5.79 20.81
N ILE A 118 21.25 4.63 20.63
CA ILE A 118 20.95 3.76 21.77
C ILE A 118 22.28 3.10 22.12
N GLN A 119 22.92 3.52 23.22
CA GLN A 119 23.94 2.71 23.85
C GLN A 119 23.23 1.42 24.29
N ARG A 120 23.41 0.36 23.51
CA ARG A 120 23.11 -0.99 23.99
C ARG A 120 24.18 -1.28 25.02
N GLU A 121 23.82 -1.35 26.29
CA GLU A 121 24.63 -2.07 27.26
C GLU A 121 24.82 -3.46 26.65
N GLU A 122 26.09 -3.84 26.46
CA GLU A 122 26.45 -5.17 26.01
C GLU A 122 26.10 -6.15 27.12
N ASP A 123 24.86 -6.61 27.14
CA ASP A 123 24.49 -7.80 27.89
C ASP A 123 25.18 -8.97 27.18
N ASN A 124 26.33 -9.37 27.75
CA ASN A 124 27.10 -10.56 27.39
C ASN A 124 26.29 -11.83 27.74
N ASN A 125 25.19 -12.05 27.05
CA ASN A 125 24.55 -13.35 27.00
C ASN A 125 24.90 -13.98 25.64
N GLU A 126 25.93 -14.81 25.65
CA GLU A 126 26.23 -15.78 24.60
C GLU A 126 25.02 -16.68 24.40
N VAL A 127 24.14 -16.30 23.47
CA VAL A 127 23.16 -17.24 22.92
C VAL A 127 23.77 -17.90 21.71
N ASN A 128 24.43 -19.04 21.95
CA ASN A 128 24.78 -20.04 20.95
C ASN A 128 23.48 -20.60 20.34
N GLY A 129 23.10 -20.08 19.21
CA GLY A 129 21.99 -20.58 18.40
C GLY A 129 22.09 -19.99 17.00
N ARG A 130 23.00 -20.53 16.17
CA ARG A 130 22.93 -20.32 14.71
C ARG A 130 21.68 -21.04 14.20
N GLU A 131 20.54 -20.37 14.24
CA GLU A 131 19.40 -20.78 13.41
C GLU A 131 19.84 -20.69 11.95
N LEU A 132 19.95 -21.85 11.32
CA LEU A 132 20.05 -21.97 9.87
C LEU A 132 18.83 -21.27 9.27
N LYS A 133 19.03 -20.06 8.71
CA LYS A 133 18.02 -19.39 7.90
C LYS A 133 17.79 -20.25 6.67
N VAL A 134 16.79 -21.10 6.72
CA VAL A 134 16.23 -21.72 5.53
C VAL A 134 15.75 -20.58 4.66
N LYS A 135 16.33 -20.41 3.47
CA LYS A 135 15.82 -19.51 2.44
C LYS A 135 14.48 -20.07 2.00
N ASP A 136 13.44 -19.52 2.57
CA ASP A 136 12.08 -19.74 2.17
C ASP A 136 11.80 -18.74 1.03
N ASP A 137 11.75 -19.24 -0.19
CA ASP A 137 11.55 -18.44 -1.41
C ASP A 137 10.09 -17.98 -1.61
N SER A 138 9.21 -18.24 -0.62
CA SER A 138 7.85 -17.70 -0.65
C SER A 138 7.88 -16.18 -0.48
N PRO A 139 7.07 -15.41 -1.23
CA PRO A 139 6.99 -13.96 -1.10
C PRO A 139 6.36 -13.58 0.24
N LYS A 140 7.20 -13.48 1.26
CA LYS A 140 6.77 -12.98 2.57
C LYS A 140 6.56 -11.46 2.46
N PRO A 141 5.45 -10.93 2.99
CA PRO A 141 5.26 -9.49 3.04
C PRO A 141 6.42 -8.83 3.78
N PRO A 142 6.83 -7.62 3.38
CA PRO A 142 7.93 -6.92 4.01
C PRO A 142 7.59 -6.66 5.48
N GLN A 143 8.51 -6.94 6.39
CA GLN A 143 8.32 -6.62 7.81
C GLN A 143 8.32 -5.11 8.07
N THR A 144 8.90 -4.33 7.17
CA THR A 144 9.03 -2.88 7.30
C THR A 144 8.95 -2.22 5.92
N LEU A 145 8.14 -1.15 5.82
CA LEU A 145 8.10 -0.23 4.69
C LEU A 145 8.91 1.02 5.05
N SER A 146 9.91 1.35 4.24
CA SER A 146 10.84 2.45 4.51
C SER A 146 10.91 3.52 3.41
N SER A 147 10.19 3.33 2.30
CA SER A 147 10.17 4.29 1.18
C SER A 147 8.86 4.21 0.40
N LEU A 148 8.52 5.30 -0.30
CA LEU A 148 7.38 5.33 -1.22
C LEU A 148 7.57 4.36 -2.39
N LYS A 149 8.80 4.23 -2.88
CA LYS A 149 9.17 3.27 -3.93
C LYS A 149 8.86 1.83 -3.52
N SER A 150 9.17 1.45 -2.27
CA SER A 150 8.85 0.11 -1.77
C SER A 150 7.34 -0.10 -1.62
N LEU A 151 6.60 0.94 -1.22
CA LEU A 151 5.14 0.89 -1.18
C LEU A 151 4.52 0.75 -2.58
N LYS A 152 4.95 1.58 -3.55
CA LYS A 152 4.53 1.46 -4.95
C LYS A 152 4.79 0.05 -5.48
N LYS A 153 6.03 -0.45 -5.31
CA LYS A 153 6.39 -1.79 -5.76
C LYS A 153 5.51 -2.86 -5.13
N LEU A 154 5.24 -2.76 -3.82
CA LEU A 154 4.39 -3.70 -3.10
C LEU A 154 3.00 -3.79 -3.75
N PHE A 155 2.36 -2.66 -4.05
CA PHE A 155 1.04 -2.62 -4.71
C PHE A 155 1.05 -3.07 -6.17
N GLN A 156 2.21 -3.07 -6.82
CA GLN A 156 2.35 -3.53 -8.21
C GLN A 156 2.73 -5.02 -8.33
N THR A 157 3.26 -5.63 -7.29
CA THR A 157 3.84 -6.98 -7.38
C THR A 157 3.28 -8.00 -6.41
N ALA A 158 2.66 -7.59 -5.30
CA ALA A 158 2.10 -8.51 -4.34
C ALA A 158 0.66 -8.89 -4.69
N ASP A 159 0.25 -10.06 -4.22
CA ASP A 159 -1.11 -10.55 -4.41
C ASP A 159 -2.11 -9.63 -3.71
N PRO A 160 -3.23 -9.25 -4.34
CA PRO A 160 -4.17 -8.28 -3.80
C PRO A 160 -4.81 -8.69 -2.47
N ASP A 161 -5.05 -9.97 -2.25
CA ASP A 161 -5.58 -10.52 -1.00
C ASP A 161 -4.55 -10.49 0.13
N LEU A 162 -3.26 -10.71 -0.19
CA LEU A 162 -2.17 -10.51 0.75
C LEU A 162 -2.08 -9.04 1.18
N LEU A 163 -2.14 -8.10 0.23
CA LEU A 163 -2.15 -6.66 0.49
C LEU A 163 -3.31 -6.25 1.40
N ALA A 164 -4.49 -6.83 1.17
CA ALA A 164 -5.69 -6.57 1.98
C ALA A 164 -5.53 -7.00 3.45
N SER A 165 -4.60 -7.90 3.73
CA SER A 165 -4.29 -8.37 5.08
C SER A 165 -3.24 -7.52 5.81
N ILE A 166 -2.63 -6.52 5.13
CA ILE A 166 -1.56 -5.69 5.72
C ILE A 166 -2.14 -4.59 6.60
N PHE A 167 -1.64 -4.53 7.83
CA PHE A 167 -1.93 -3.49 8.81
C PHE A 167 -0.65 -2.79 9.25
N ILE A 168 -0.75 -1.49 9.43
CA ILE A 168 0.33 -0.67 9.96
C ILE A 168 0.10 -0.45 11.45
N SER A 169 1.12 -0.72 12.26
CA SER A 169 1.09 -0.38 13.68
C SER A 169 1.44 1.11 13.86
N TYR A 170 0.52 1.86 14.45
CA TYR A 170 0.71 3.27 14.75
C TYR A 170 0.11 3.61 16.13
N ASN A 171 0.95 4.10 17.06
CA ASN A 171 0.54 4.47 18.44
C ASN A 171 -0.30 3.39 19.14
N GLY A 172 0.05 2.12 18.97
CA GLY A 172 -0.68 0.99 19.56
C GLY A 172 -1.93 0.56 18.80
N HIS A 173 -2.33 1.29 17.76
CA HIS A 173 -3.46 0.94 16.90
C HIS A 173 -3.01 0.17 15.67
N LYS A 174 -3.86 -0.74 15.20
CA LYS A 174 -3.68 -1.46 13.93
C LYS A 174 -4.53 -0.77 12.88
N VAL A 175 -3.88 -0.09 11.94
CA VAL A 175 -4.56 0.64 10.85
C VAL A 175 -4.34 -0.12 9.54
N PRO A 176 -5.39 -0.50 8.81
CA PRO A 176 -5.25 -1.09 7.49
C PRO A 176 -4.42 -0.20 6.57
N ILE A 177 -3.53 -0.78 5.78
CA ILE A 177 -2.68 -0.01 4.87
C ILE A 177 -3.50 0.83 3.89
N THR A 178 -4.65 0.32 3.46
CA THR A 178 -5.59 1.00 2.55
C THR A 178 -6.25 2.23 3.16
N GLU A 179 -6.36 2.33 4.48
CA GLU A 179 -6.88 3.53 5.14
C GLU A 179 -5.85 4.67 5.20
N LEU A 180 -4.55 4.33 5.08
CA LEU A 180 -3.46 5.30 5.04
C LEU A 180 -3.16 5.80 3.62
N ILE A 181 -3.63 5.11 2.59
CA ILE A 181 -3.44 5.49 1.19
C ILE A 181 -4.75 6.08 0.69
N SER A 182 -4.70 7.28 0.12
CA SER A 182 -5.91 7.96 -0.34
C SER A 182 -5.63 8.88 -1.54
N ASP A 183 -6.64 9.06 -2.36
CA ASP A 183 -6.68 10.17 -3.30
C ASP A 183 -6.69 11.52 -2.56
N GLN A 184 -6.08 12.54 -3.15
CA GLN A 184 -5.95 13.88 -2.59
C GLN A 184 -7.29 14.50 -2.18
N TYR A 185 -8.31 14.38 -3.04
CA TYR A 185 -9.64 14.94 -2.77
C TYR A 185 -10.32 14.22 -1.61
N ILE A 186 -10.25 12.87 -1.58
CA ILE A 186 -10.84 12.07 -0.52
C ILE A 186 -10.15 12.37 0.82
N ALA A 187 -8.82 12.48 0.83
CA ALA A 187 -8.04 12.80 2.02
C ALA A 187 -8.39 14.19 2.58
N ALA A 188 -8.43 15.20 1.70
CA ALA A 188 -8.82 16.56 2.07
C ALA A 188 -10.24 16.60 2.65
N LYS A 189 -11.19 15.96 1.98
CA LYS A 189 -12.58 15.87 2.45
C LYS A 189 -12.70 15.21 3.82
N LYS A 190 -11.96 14.11 4.08
CA LYS A 190 -11.91 13.45 5.40
C LYS A 190 -11.34 14.39 6.47
N LEU A 191 -10.26 15.12 6.17
CA LEU A 191 -9.64 16.09 7.09
C LEU A 191 -10.64 17.17 7.50
N TRP A 192 -11.32 17.78 6.53
CA TRP A 192 -12.26 18.87 6.79
C TRP A 192 -13.55 18.41 7.48
N LYS A 193 -13.97 17.17 7.28
CA LYS A 193 -15.05 16.53 8.03
C LYS A 193 -14.65 16.07 9.44
N GLY A 194 -13.38 16.15 9.82
CA GLY A 194 -12.89 15.71 11.12
C GLY A 194 -12.84 14.19 11.30
N THR A 195 -12.82 13.43 10.20
CA THR A 195 -12.77 11.95 10.22
C THR A 195 -11.39 11.39 9.87
N SER A 196 -10.38 12.26 9.66
CA SER A 196 -9.01 11.83 9.43
C SER A 196 -8.30 11.43 10.72
N LEU A 197 -7.42 10.43 10.64
CA LEU A 197 -6.53 10.05 11.72
C LEU A 197 -5.34 11.03 11.81
N ASN A 198 -4.79 11.23 13.00
CA ASN A 198 -3.59 12.05 13.18
C ASN A 198 -2.31 11.22 12.92
N VAL A 199 -2.14 10.80 11.69
CA VAL A 199 -1.04 9.92 11.22
C VAL A 199 -0.43 10.48 9.94
N ASN A 200 0.69 9.90 9.49
CA ASN A 200 1.18 10.14 8.14
C ASN A 200 0.32 9.35 7.15
N TYR A 201 -0.11 10.05 6.11
CA TYR A 201 -0.85 9.48 4.97
C TYR A 201 0.06 9.34 3.76
N PHE A 202 -0.30 8.43 2.88
CA PHE A 202 0.22 8.31 1.52
C PHE A 202 -0.86 8.84 0.58
N ILE A 203 -0.60 10.00 -0.03
CA ILE A 203 -1.58 10.66 -0.88
C ILE A 203 -1.15 10.54 -2.33
N HIS A 204 -2.03 10.10 -3.19
CA HIS A 204 -1.82 10.10 -4.62
C HIS A 204 -2.68 11.16 -5.31
N GLY A 205 -2.14 11.69 -6.41
CA GLY A 205 -2.82 12.69 -7.22
C GLY A 205 -1.88 13.27 -8.26
N GLU A 206 -2.37 14.26 -9.00
CA GLU A 206 -1.64 14.94 -10.07
C GLU A 206 -1.26 16.35 -9.67
N ILE A 207 -0.02 16.76 -9.94
CA ILE A 207 0.42 18.14 -9.75
C ILE A 207 -0.09 18.98 -10.94
N THR A 208 -1.01 19.89 -10.67
CA THR A 208 -1.66 20.74 -11.71
C THR A 208 -1.02 22.11 -11.84
N SER A 209 -0.37 22.62 -10.80
CA SER A 209 0.37 23.87 -10.87
C SER A 209 1.47 23.95 -9.82
N ILE A 210 2.50 24.74 -10.11
CA ILE A 210 3.68 24.96 -9.26
C ILE A 210 3.90 26.44 -9.09
N VAL A 211 4.12 26.87 -7.85
CA VAL A 211 4.46 28.25 -7.50
C VAL A 211 5.71 28.23 -6.64
N ARG A 212 6.81 28.82 -7.12
CA ARG A 212 8.07 28.94 -6.36
C ARG A 212 8.29 30.37 -5.93
N LEU A 213 8.25 30.60 -4.62
CA LEU A 213 8.57 31.86 -3.99
C LEU A 213 9.90 31.74 -3.23
N ASP A 214 10.46 32.86 -2.82
CA ASP A 214 11.78 32.91 -2.14
C ASP A 214 11.84 32.07 -0.86
N LYS A 215 10.74 31.97 -0.11
CA LYS A 215 10.69 31.30 1.22
C LYS A 215 9.87 30.04 1.25
N VAL A 216 9.07 29.78 0.21
CA VAL A 216 8.14 28.66 0.18
C VAL A 216 7.79 28.29 -1.25
N TRP A 217 7.72 26.98 -1.54
CA TRP A 217 7.17 26.46 -2.80
C TRP A 217 5.86 25.76 -2.54
N TYR A 218 4.95 25.89 -3.49
CA TYR A 218 3.65 25.25 -3.47
C TYR A 218 3.49 24.39 -4.72
N PHE A 219 3.21 23.10 -4.52
CA PHE A 219 2.82 22.18 -5.60
C PHE A 219 1.36 21.85 -5.38
N ASN A 220 0.48 22.41 -6.23
CA ASN A 220 -0.95 22.24 -6.10
C ASN A 220 -1.40 20.98 -6.82
N MET A 221 -2.30 20.24 -6.18
CA MET A 221 -2.83 18.98 -6.68
C MET A 221 -4.34 19.11 -6.82
N GLY A 222 -4.84 18.89 -8.06
CA GLY A 222 -6.27 19.01 -8.38
C GLY A 222 -6.81 20.45 -8.30
N GLU A 223 -8.00 20.65 -8.83
CA GLU A 223 -8.75 21.94 -8.84
C GLU A 223 -10.13 21.79 -8.18
N ASP A 224 -10.26 20.86 -7.25
CA ASP A 224 -11.52 20.49 -6.63
C ASP A 224 -12.00 21.48 -5.56
N ALA A 225 -13.21 21.24 -5.05
CA ALA A 225 -13.78 21.97 -3.91
C ALA A 225 -12.95 21.85 -2.61
N TYR A 226 -12.05 20.90 -2.55
CA TYR A 226 -11.07 20.68 -1.47
C TYR A 226 -9.64 20.74 -2.05
N PRO A 227 -9.08 21.91 -2.30
CA PRO A 227 -7.73 22.05 -2.83
C PRO A 227 -6.70 21.38 -1.94
N PHE A 228 -5.71 20.74 -2.57
CA PHE A 228 -4.62 20.07 -1.88
C PHE A 228 -3.28 20.66 -2.34
N THR A 229 -2.43 21.05 -1.40
CA THR A 229 -1.15 21.70 -1.70
C THR A 229 -0.01 21.03 -0.94
N LEU A 230 1.04 20.63 -1.65
CA LEU A 230 2.30 20.25 -1.05
C LEU A 230 3.11 21.52 -0.80
N VAL A 231 3.64 21.65 0.41
CA VAL A 231 4.37 22.83 0.85
C VAL A 231 5.82 22.47 1.13
N VAL A 232 6.74 23.19 0.49
CA VAL A 232 8.18 23.09 0.73
C VAL A 232 8.68 24.41 1.29
N PHE A 233 9.22 24.39 2.51
CA PHE A 233 9.81 25.59 3.10
C PHE A 233 11.27 25.77 2.68
N GLU A 234 11.77 27.02 2.67
CA GLU A 234 13.12 27.44 2.26
C GLU A 234 14.23 26.50 2.80
N LYS A 235 14.17 26.14 4.08
CA LYS A 235 15.20 25.30 4.71
C LYS A 235 15.35 23.91 4.05
N TYR A 236 14.36 23.49 3.28
CA TYR A 236 14.34 22.20 2.58
C TYR A 236 14.65 22.29 1.09
N PHE A 237 14.75 23.47 0.51
CA PHE A 237 14.99 23.65 -0.95
C PHE A 237 16.21 22.86 -1.44
N LYS A 238 17.27 22.83 -0.65
CA LYS A 238 18.50 22.07 -0.97
C LYS A 238 18.31 20.56 -1.10
N HIS A 239 17.17 20.03 -0.64
CA HIS A 239 16.83 18.61 -0.69
C HIS A 239 15.88 18.28 -1.84
N PHE A 240 15.59 19.27 -2.71
CA PHE A 240 14.76 19.10 -3.88
C PHE A 240 15.57 19.35 -5.14
N THR A 241 15.62 18.35 -6.01
CA THR A 241 16.35 18.39 -7.29
C THR A 241 15.40 18.45 -8.50
N TYR A 242 14.12 18.10 -8.32
CA TYR A 242 13.13 18.11 -9.38
C TYR A 242 12.87 19.50 -9.94
N LYS A 243 12.88 19.58 -11.26
CA LYS A 243 12.44 20.77 -12.02
C LYS A 243 10.92 20.76 -12.19
N ASP A 244 10.36 21.92 -12.54
CA ASP A 244 8.91 22.05 -12.69
C ASP A 244 8.37 21.18 -13.83
N GLU A 245 9.14 21.04 -14.92
CA GLU A 245 8.78 20.19 -16.08
C GLU A 245 8.73 18.70 -15.73
N GLU A 246 9.45 18.27 -14.69
CA GLU A 246 9.47 16.89 -14.22
C GLU A 246 8.31 16.57 -13.30
N LEU A 247 7.71 17.59 -12.68
CA LEU A 247 6.64 17.46 -11.70
C LEU A 247 5.25 17.78 -12.28
N LEU A 248 5.18 18.78 -13.17
CA LEU A 248 3.91 19.29 -13.68
C LEU A 248 3.19 18.23 -14.52
N ASN A 249 1.89 18.07 -14.29
CA ASN A 249 1.02 17.09 -14.93
C ASN A 249 1.48 15.62 -14.69
N ARG A 250 2.25 15.37 -13.62
CA ARG A 250 2.67 14.03 -13.25
C ARG A 250 1.83 13.51 -12.09
N ARG A 251 1.48 12.24 -12.18
CA ARG A 251 0.84 11.51 -11.09
C ARG A 251 1.89 11.06 -10.10
N ILE A 252 1.69 11.41 -8.84
CA ILE A 252 2.65 11.14 -7.78
C ILE A 252 1.99 10.49 -6.57
N LEU A 253 2.79 9.80 -5.79
CA LEU A 253 2.50 9.36 -4.45
C LEU A 253 3.39 10.17 -3.51
N VAL A 254 2.78 10.79 -2.50
CA VAL A 254 3.49 11.58 -1.50
C VAL A 254 3.16 11.11 -0.10
N MET A 255 4.06 11.36 0.85
CA MET A 255 3.84 11.01 2.25
C MET A 255 3.96 12.23 3.16
N GLY A 256 3.04 12.34 4.10
CA GLY A 256 3.09 13.37 5.14
C GLY A 256 1.84 13.44 5.99
N ARG A 257 1.81 14.41 6.91
CA ARG A 257 0.63 14.72 7.70
C ARG A 257 -0.26 15.72 7.00
N LEU A 258 -1.55 15.46 7.04
CA LEU A 258 -2.56 16.41 6.57
C LEU A 258 -2.69 17.56 7.56
N LYS A 259 -2.74 18.79 7.04
CA LYS A 259 -2.99 20.01 7.81
C LYS A 259 -4.06 20.85 7.12
N LYS A 260 -4.93 21.46 7.93
CA LYS A 260 -5.84 22.52 7.45
C LYS A 260 -5.04 23.80 7.29
N ASN A 261 -5.20 24.47 6.15
CA ASN A 261 -4.74 25.84 6.02
C ASN A 261 -5.85 26.78 6.48
N ASP A 262 -5.69 27.33 7.67
CA ASP A 262 -6.69 28.22 8.29
C ASP A 262 -6.51 29.69 7.87
N PHE A 263 -5.56 30.00 6.98
CA PHE A 263 -5.28 31.37 6.53
C PHE A 263 -6.44 31.93 5.68
N ASN A 264 -7.00 31.11 4.81
CA ASN A 264 -8.18 31.47 4.01
C ASN A 264 -9.39 30.67 4.50
N LYS A 265 -10.24 31.31 5.29
CA LYS A 265 -11.46 30.68 5.87
C LYS A 265 -12.54 30.35 4.84
N GLU A 266 -12.47 30.91 3.63
CA GLU A 266 -13.44 30.66 2.56
C GLU A 266 -13.14 29.40 1.73
N LYS A 267 -11.91 28.88 1.84
CA LYS A 267 -11.46 27.71 1.08
C LYS A 267 -11.01 26.58 2.01
N PHE A 268 -11.45 25.38 1.74
CA PHE A 268 -11.06 24.19 2.47
C PHE A 268 -9.69 23.64 2.02
N VAL A 269 -8.65 24.49 2.04
CA VAL A 269 -7.31 24.13 1.55
C VAL A 269 -6.64 23.18 2.52
N THR A 270 -6.22 22.02 2.00
CA THR A 270 -5.43 21.04 2.74
C THR A 270 -3.96 21.16 2.35
N GLU A 271 -3.09 21.17 3.33
CA GLU A 271 -1.65 21.23 3.14
C GLU A 271 -0.97 19.96 3.61
N MET A 272 0.11 19.60 2.92
CA MET A 272 1.06 18.59 3.36
C MET A 272 2.48 19.13 3.20
N ILE A 273 3.25 19.17 4.30
CA ILE A 273 4.64 19.60 4.26
C ILE A 273 5.49 18.41 3.78
N ILE A 274 6.26 18.65 2.72
CA ILE A 274 7.26 17.72 2.22
C ILE A 274 8.65 18.35 2.36
N LYS A 275 9.68 17.53 2.60
CA LYS A 275 10.99 18.01 3.02
C LYS A 275 12.14 17.63 2.09
N ALA A 276 11.91 16.71 1.16
CA ALA A 276 12.92 16.22 0.21
C ALA A 276 12.26 15.49 -0.97
N ASP A 277 12.99 15.26 -2.04
CA ASP A 277 12.58 14.42 -3.18
C ASP A 277 12.07 13.05 -2.74
N ALA A 278 12.67 12.48 -1.70
CA ALA A 278 12.27 11.18 -1.15
C ALA A 278 10.81 11.12 -0.62
N TYR A 279 10.15 12.27 -0.46
CA TYR A 279 8.73 12.37 -0.11
C TYR A 279 7.81 12.24 -1.33
N ILE A 280 8.36 12.14 -2.54
CA ILE A 280 7.64 12.02 -3.81
C ILE A 280 8.09 10.73 -4.51
N GLU A 281 7.14 9.97 -5.02
CA GLU A 281 7.35 8.84 -5.93
C GLU A 281 6.41 8.98 -7.12
N PHE A 282 6.92 8.90 -8.34
CA PHE A 282 6.09 8.95 -9.55
C PHE A 282 5.31 7.65 -9.72
N LEU A 283 4.04 7.74 -10.11
CA LEU A 283 3.17 6.57 -10.33
C LEU A 283 3.15 6.08 -11.78
N ASP A 284 3.61 6.91 -12.69
CA ASP A 284 3.72 6.59 -14.14
C ASP A 284 4.88 5.65 -14.44
#